data_48acd3a55e0c39b477162ca32821df2a
#
_entry.id   48acd3a55e0c39b477162ca32821df2a
#
_cell.length_a   1.000
_cell.length_b   1.000
_cell.length_c   1.000
_cell.angle_alpha   90.00
_cell.angle_beta   90.00
_cell.angle_gamma   90.00
#
_symmetry.space_group_name_H-M   'P 1'
#
loop_
_entity.id
_entity.type
_entity.pdbx_description
1 polymer ?
#
loop_
_entity_poly.entity_id
_entity_poly.type
_entity_poly.pdbx_seq_one_letter_code
_entity_poly.pdbx_strand_id
1 'polypeptide(L)'
;TKKIANEVERVTTHILAPLMQINARIVLVFFIILITLLYDPIVVIIALTVFTLAYVILFKFVRTRLERNGQYISDMIAERFKLMNDGFGGIKDILLLGRSSTFKKRFLKTGNKLAYSEGNNVVIALVPRYFMELLAFGSMIALVLYLIKNSQGNLGLILPIISVYALAGMKLLPAI
;
A
#
# COMPACT_ATOMS: atom_id res chain seq x y z
N THR A 1 13.33 7.40 -31.56
CA THR A 1 13.66 6.06 -31.02
C THR A 1 13.72 6.01 -29.51
N LYS A 2 14.39 6.93 -28.80
CA LYS A 2 14.46 6.93 -27.31
C LYS A 2 13.10 7.07 -26.61
N LYS A 3 12.18 7.88 -27.13
CA LYS A 3 10.82 8.03 -26.55
C LYS A 3 10.02 6.73 -26.63
N ILE A 4 10.08 6.03 -27.75
CA ILE A 4 9.35 4.77 -27.96
C ILE A 4 9.90 3.68 -27.02
N ALA A 5 11.22 3.58 -26.89
CA ALA A 5 11.85 2.60 -25.98
C ALA A 5 11.45 2.84 -24.51
N ASN A 6 11.45 4.10 -24.04
CA ASN A 6 11.01 4.46 -22.70
C ASN A 6 9.51 4.19 -22.46
N GLU A 7 8.65 4.40 -23.44
CA GLU A 7 7.21 4.09 -23.30
C GLU A 7 6.97 2.59 -23.25
N VAL A 8 7.68 1.80 -24.05
CA VAL A 8 7.61 0.32 -24.00
C VAL A 8 8.10 -0.20 -22.65
N GLU A 9 9.23 0.29 -22.17
CA GLU A 9 9.77 -0.07 -20.86
C GLU A 9 8.80 0.30 -19.72
N ARG A 10 8.16 1.46 -19.81
CA ARG A 10 7.16 1.93 -18.86
C ARG A 10 5.92 1.02 -18.84
N VAL A 11 5.42 0.60 -19.98
CA VAL A 11 4.30 -0.35 -20.09
C VAL A 11 4.70 -1.72 -19.52
N THR A 12 5.87 -2.20 -19.88
CA THR A 12 6.36 -3.50 -19.40
C THR A 12 6.53 -3.51 -17.89
N THR A 13 7.16 -2.48 -17.32
CA THR A 13 7.49 -2.43 -15.89
C THR A 13 6.28 -2.08 -15.01
N HIS A 14 5.38 -1.21 -15.49
CA HIS A 14 4.26 -0.73 -14.67
C HIS A 14 2.93 -1.44 -14.93
N ILE A 15 2.82 -2.19 -16.03
CA ILE A 15 1.58 -2.90 -16.37
C ILE A 15 1.82 -4.41 -16.46
N LEU A 16 2.73 -4.85 -17.35
CA LEU A 16 2.91 -6.28 -17.60
C LEU A 16 3.53 -7.02 -16.41
N ALA A 17 4.61 -6.49 -15.82
CA ALA A 17 5.27 -7.13 -14.69
C ALA A 17 4.36 -7.25 -13.45
N PRO A 18 3.59 -6.23 -13.03
CA PRO A 18 2.61 -6.37 -11.95
C PRO A 18 1.50 -7.37 -12.26
N LEU A 19 0.97 -7.40 -13.51
CA LEU A 19 -0.06 -8.36 -13.89
C LEU A 19 0.44 -9.82 -13.82
N MET A 20 1.65 -10.08 -14.29
CA MET A 20 2.26 -11.41 -14.18
C MET A 20 2.50 -11.81 -12.72
N GLN A 21 2.95 -10.87 -11.89
CA GLN A 21 3.13 -11.11 -10.46
C GLN A 21 1.81 -11.40 -9.74
N ILE A 22 0.74 -10.66 -10.06
CA ILE A 22 -0.59 -10.91 -9.49
C ILE A 22 -1.06 -12.32 -9.82
N ASN A 23 -0.92 -12.75 -11.09
CA ASN A 23 -1.33 -14.10 -11.49
C ASN A 23 -0.55 -15.19 -10.74
N ALA A 24 0.75 -15.05 -10.63
CA ALA A 24 1.59 -15.99 -9.87
C ALA A 24 1.20 -16.04 -8.37
N ARG A 25 0.90 -14.87 -7.77
CA ARG A 25 0.47 -14.76 -6.37
C ARG A 25 -0.90 -15.39 -6.14
N ILE A 26 -1.86 -15.19 -7.05
CA ILE A 26 -3.20 -15.81 -6.95
C ILE A 26 -3.09 -17.33 -6.93
N VAL A 27 -2.30 -17.92 -7.84
CA VAL A 27 -2.08 -19.37 -7.90
C VAL A 27 -1.46 -19.87 -6.60
N LEU A 28 -0.43 -19.17 -6.09
CA LEU A 28 0.25 -19.53 -4.85
C LEU A 28 -0.71 -19.48 -3.66
N VAL A 29 -1.47 -18.39 -3.51
CA VAL A 29 -2.46 -18.22 -2.43
C VAL A 29 -3.53 -19.29 -2.50
N PHE A 30 -4.02 -19.62 -3.70
CA PHE A 30 -5.02 -20.66 -3.90
C PHE A 30 -4.53 -22.04 -3.40
N PHE A 31 -3.31 -22.45 -3.75
CA PHE A 31 -2.74 -23.71 -3.29
C PHE A 31 -2.49 -23.73 -1.77
N ILE A 32 -2.01 -22.63 -1.19
CA ILE A 32 -1.82 -22.55 0.26
C ILE A 32 -3.15 -22.69 0.98
N ILE A 33 -4.21 -22.00 0.54
CA ILE A 33 -5.54 -22.11 1.15
C ILE A 33 -6.07 -23.53 0.99
N LEU A 34 -5.91 -24.13 -0.17
CA LEU A 34 -6.38 -25.50 -0.44
C LEU A 34 -5.71 -26.53 0.49
N ILE A 35 -4.38 -26.48 0.61
CA ILE A 35 -3.62 -27.38 1.47
C ILE A 35 -4.02 -27.19 2.94
N THR A 36 -4.11 -25.95 3.38
CA THR A 36 -4.46 -25.65 4.78
C THR A 36 -5.91 -26.03 5.10
N LEU A 37 -6.82 -25.89 4.13
CA LEU A 37 -8.23 -26.29 4.26
C LEU A 37 -8.39 -27.80 4.42
N LEU A 38 -7.54 -28.60 3.75
CA LEU A 38 -7.54 -30.06 3.90
C LEU A 38 -7.01 -30.51 5.28
N TYR A 39 -6.15 -29.69 5.91
CA TYR A 39 -5.58 -30.02 7.21
C TYR A 39 -6.48 -29.60 8.37
N ASP A 40 -6.97 -28.36 8.38
CA ASP A 40 -7.83 -27.81 9.43
C ASP A 40 -8.82 -26.76 8.87
N PRO A 41 -10.03 -27.19 8.42
CA PRO A 41 -10.98 -26.30 7.74
C PRO A 41 -11.53 -25.21 8.67
N ILE A 42 -11.64 -25.46 9.96
CA ILE A 42 -12.23 -24.50 10.91
C ILE A 42 -11.31 -23.29 11.08
N VAL A 43 -10.02 -23.55 11.29
CA VAL A 43 -9.01 -22.48 11.45
C VAL A 43 -8.93 -21.62 10.20
N VAL A 44 -8.97 -22.23 9.00
CA VAL A 44 -8.93 -21.51 7.74
C VAL A 44 -10.14 -20.61 7.55
N ILE A 45 -11.34 -21.08 7.84
CA ILE A 45 -12.57 -20.29 7.71
C ILE A 45 -12.55 -19.09 8.66
N ILE A 46 -12.15 -19.31 9.92
CA ILE A 46 -12.03 -18.25 10.91
C ILE A 46 -10.99 -17.22 10.46
N ALA A 47 -9.81 -17.66 10.03
CA ALA A 47 -8.75 -16.79 9.54
C ALA A 47 -9.22 -15.96 8.34
N LEU A 48 -9.79 -16.60 7.31
CA LEU A 48 -10.31 -15.90 6.13
C LEU A 48 -11.36 -14.85 6.49
N THR A 49 -12.27 -15.17 7.42
CA THR A 49 -13.31 -14.24 7.85
C THR A 49 -12.71 -13.03 8.57
N VAL A 50 -11.80 -13.25 9.51
CA VAL A 50 -11.14 -12.19 10.27
C VAL A 50 -10.30 -11.29 9.35
N PHE A 51 -9.47 -11.87 8.48
CA PHE A 51 -8.63 -11.10 7.57
C PHE A 51 -9.46 -10.33 6.54
N THR A 52 -10.51 -10.91 6.00
CA THR A 52 -11.41 -10.24 5.04
C THR A 52 -12.13 -9.06 5.70
N LEU A 53 -12.70 -9.25 6.89
CA LEU A 53 -13.35 -8.18 7.64
C LEU A 53 -12.38 -7.05 7.98
N ALA A 54 -11.21 -7.38 8.50
CA ALA A 54 -10.18 -6.40 8.81
C ALA A 54 -9.77 -5.60 7.57
N TYR A 55 -9.54 -6.27 6.44
CA TYR A 55 -9.19 -5.62 5.18
C TYR A 55 -10.30 -4.69 4.67
N VAL A 56 -11.55 -5.13 4.65
CA VAL A 56 -12.69 -4.33 4.17
C VAL A 56 -12.88 -3.06 5.01
N ILE A 57 -12.81 -3.19 6.33
CA ILE A 57 -12.93 -2.05 7.24
C ILE A 57 -11.80 -1.05 6.97
N LEU A 58 -10.56 -1.54 6.90
CA LEU A 58 -9.38 -0.72 6.72
C LEU A 58 -9.37 -0.03 5.35
N PHE A 59 -9.71 -0.78 4.29
CA PHE A 59 -9.80 -0.27 2.93
C PHE A 59 -10.81 0.87 2.84
N LYS A 60 -11.96 0.76 3.49
CA LYS A 60 -12.99 1.80 3.50
C LYS A 60 -12.48 3.10 4.14
N PHE A 61 -11.76 2.99 5.27
CA PHE A 61 -11.16 4.16 5.93
C PHE A 61 -10.05 4.81 5.10
N VAL A 62 -9.14 4.00 4.56
CA VAL A 62 -8.00 4.49 3.78
C VAL A 62 -8.46 5.10 2.47
N ARG A 63 -9.37 4.46 1.75
CA ARG A 63 -9.91 4.94 0.48
C ARG A 63 -10.51 6.35 0.60
N THR A 64 -11.36 6.58 1.60
CA THR A 64 -11.97 7.90 1.81
C THR A 64 -10.93 8.99 2.07
N ARG A 65 -9.86 8.65 2.82
CA ARG A 65 -8.75 9.57 3.08
C ARG A 65 -7.94 9.85 1.82
N LEU A 66 -7.63 8.82 1.03
CA LEU A 66 -6.90 8.93 -0.22
C LEU A 66 -7.65 9.75 -1.26
N GLU A 67 -8.94 9.52 -1.44
CA GLU A 67 -9.78 10.27 -2.38
C GLU A 67 -9.81 11.77 -2.02
N ARG A 68 -10.02 12.11 -0.75
CA ARG A 68 -10.03 13.51 -0.31
C ARG A 68 -8.67 14.18 -0.47
N ASN A 69 -7.59 13.47 -0.14
CA ASN A 69 -6.24 14.00 -0.30
C ASN A 69 -5.85 14.10 -1.77
N GLY A 70 -6.30 13.17 -2.62
CA GLY A 70 -6.09 13.20 -4.06
C GLY A 70 -6.73 14.41 -4.75
N GLN A 71 -7.95 14.77 -4.35
CA GLN A 71 -8.60 16.00 -4.83
C GLN A 71 -7.79 17.24 -4.44
N TYR A 72 -7.36 17.32 -3.18
CA TYR A 72 -6.53 18.43 -2.71
C TYR A 72 -5.20 18.54 -3.47
N ILE A 73 -4.55 17.40 -3.76
CA ILE A 73 -3.33 17.35 -4.59
C ILE A 73 -3.61 17.88 -6.00
N SER A 74 -4.71 17.46 -6.61
CA SER A 74 -5.12 17.94 -7.95
C SER A 74 -5.32 19.45 -7.98
N ASP A 75 -5.98 20.02 -6.98
CA ASP A 75 -6.20 21.47 -6.86
C ASP A 75 -4.88 22.22 -6.68
N MET A 76 -3.96 21.69 -5.87
CA MET A 76 -2.63 22.28 -5.67
C MET A 76 -1.76 22.22 -6.93
N ILE A 77 -1.87 21.16 -7.71
CA ILE A 77 -1.20 21.04 -9.01
C ILE A 77 -1.75 22.11 -9.97
N ALA A 78 -3.07 22.24 -10.06
CA ALA A 78 -3.71 23.25 -10.92
C ALA A 78 -3.30 24.69 -10.53
N GLU A 79 -3.31 24.98 -9.20
CA GLU A 79 -2.84 26.28 -8.68
C GLU A 79 -1.37 26.55 -9.02
N ARG A 80 -0.51 25.53 -8.89
CA ARG A 80 0.91 25.63 -9.24
C ARG A 80 1.12 25.91 -10.71
N PHE A 81 0.39 25.24 -11.61
CA PHE A 81 0.44 25.52 -13.05
C PHE A 81 -0.04 26.93 -13.36
N LYS A 82 -1.13 27.38 -12.71
CA LYS A 82 -1.61 28.76 -12.85
C LYS A 82 -0.54 29.78 -12.44
N LEU A 83 0.07 29.59 -11.27
CA LEU A 83 1.17 30.45 -10.80
C LEU A 83 2.36 30.47 -11.75
N MET A 84 2.70 29.33 -12.37
CA MET A 84 3.74 29.26 -13.40
C MET A 84 3.37 30.08 -14.64
N ASN A 85 2.17 29.87 -15.16
CA ASN A 85 1.68 30.58 -16.34
C ASN A 85 1.59 32.11 -16.11
N ASP A 86 1.04 32.50 -14.95
CA ASP A 86 0.93 33.92 -14.57
C ASP A 86 2.32 34.54 -14.35
N GLY A 87 3.23 33.79 -13.73
CA GLY A 87 4.59 34.23 -13.44
C GLY A 87 5.46 34.40 -14.69
N PHE A 88 5.40 33.42 -15.60
CA PHE A 88 6.17 33.50 -16.85
C PHE A 88 5.51 34.38 -17.90
N GLY A 89 4.17 34.39 -17.96
CA GLY A 89 3.41 35.27 -18.87
C GLY A 89 3.59 36.74 -18.54
N GLY A 90 3.65 37.11 -17.24
CA GLY A 90 3.84 38.48 -16.77
C GLY A 90 5.25 38.78 -16.27
N ILE A 91 6.28 38.06 -16.73
CA ILE A 91 7.63 38.13 -16.17
C ILE A 91 8.22 39.54 -16.22
N LYS A 92 7.96 40.30 -17.31
CA LYS A 92 8.43 41.68 -17.45
C LYS A 92 7.85 42.60 -16.36
N ASP A 93 6.57 42.50 -16.12
CA ASP A 93 5.85 43.33 -15.14
C ASP A 93 6.27 42.96 -13.72
N ILE A 94 6.47 41.66 -13.45
CA ILE A 94 6.92 41.14 -12.16
C ILE A 94 8.33 41.69 -11.83
N LEU A 95 9.23 41.71 -12.80
CA LEU A 95 10.58 42.23 -12.64
C LEU A 95 10.60 43.76 -12.48
N LEU A 96 9.86 44.49 -13.33
CA LEU A 96 9.77 45.94 -13.29
C LEU A 96 9.16 46.44 -11.97
N LEU A 97 8.16 45.75 -11.44
CA LEU A 97 7.49 46.08 -10.19
C LEU A 97 8.21 45.53 -8.95
N GLY A 98 9.32 44.84 -9.09
CA GLY A 98 10.09 44.26 -7.99
C GLY A 98 9.33 43.17 -7.20
N ARG A 99 8.27 42.55 -7.80
CA ARG A 99 7.40 41.59 -7.10
C ARG A 99 7.82 40.11 -7.23
N SER A 100 9.00 39.84 -7.73
CA SER A 100 9.56 38.48 -7.89
C SER A 100 9.61 37.70 -6.57
N SER A 101 9.92 38.36 -5.45
CA SER A 101 9.94 37.73 -4.14
C SER A 101 8.55 37.24 -3.67
N THR A 102 7.50 37.99 -3.99
CA THR A 102 6.11 37.64 -3.66
C THR A 102 5.64 36.42 -4.47
N PHE A 103 5.94 36.39 -5.77
CA PHE A 103 5.65 35.24 -6.61
C PHE A 103 6.41 33.99 -6.16
N LYS A 104 7.70 34.12 -5.89
CA LYS A 104 8.52 33.03 -5.34
C LYS A 104 7.93 32.47 -4.04
N LYS A 105 7.53 33.33 -3.10
CA LYS A 105 6.91 32.89 -1.83
C LYS A 105 5.61 32.13 -2.06
N ARG A 106 4.75 32.61 -2.97
CA ARG A 106 3.48 31.90 -3.30
C ARG A 106 3.76 30.54 -3.93
N PHE A 107 4.65 30.48 -4.91
CA PHE A 107 5.02 29.23 -5.57
C PHE A 107 5.61 28.20 -4.60
N LEU A 108 6.52 28.64 -3.71
CA LEU A 108 7.09 27.77 -2.69
C LEU A 108 6.05 27.31 -1.68
N LYS A 109 5.13 28.19 -1.27
CA LYS A 109 4.04 27.81 -0.33
C LYS A 109 3.14 26.74 -0.93
N THR A 110 2.72 26.88 -2.19
CA THR A 110 1.90 25.88 -2.88
C THR A 110 2.70 24.60 -3.11
N GLY A 111 3.97 24.69 -3.50
CA GLY A 111 4.87 23.56 -3.66
C GLY A 111 5.08 22.74 -2.38
N ASN A 112 5.28 23.42 -1.26
CA ASN A 112 5.44 22.74 0.05
C ASN A 112 4.16 22.03 0.48
N LYS A 113 2.99 22.65 0.27
CA LYS A 113 1.70 22.01 0.54
C LYS A 113 1.50 20.77 -0.32
N LEU A 114 1.83 20.86 -1.62
CA LEU A 114 1.77 19.75 -2.55
C LEU A 114 2.68 18.59 -2.09
N ALA A 115 3.95 18.88 -1.83
CA ALA A 115 4.92 17.88 -1.40
C ALA A 115 4.51 17.18 -0.08
N TYR A 116 3.99 17.94 0.88
CA TYR A 116 3.47 17.38 2.13
C TYR A 116 2.26 16.47 1.88
N SER A 117 1.33 16.89 1.02
CA SER A 117 0.14 16.10 0.71
C SER A 117 0.47 14.84 -0.09
N GLU A 118 1.41 14.91 -1.03
CA GLU A 118 1.92 13.74 -1.76
C GLU A 118 2.61 12.75 -0.82
N GLY A 119 3.50 13.23 0.05
CA GLY A 119 4.14 12.39 1.06
C GLY A 119 3.14 11.72 1.99
N ASN A 120 2.14 12.46 2.47
CA ASN A 120 1.08 11.93 3.31
C ASN A 120 0.22 10.89 2.57
N ASN A 121 -0.02 11.09 1.28
CA ASN A 121 -0.76 10.15 0.43
C ASN A 121 -0.04 8.80 0.32
N VAL A 122 1.29 8.84 0.14
CA VAL A 122 2.12 7.62 0.10
C VAL A 122 2.07 6.89 1.44
N VAL A 123 2.19 7.60 2.55
CA VAL A 123 2.11 6.99 3.89
C VAL A 123 0.75 6.34 4.12
N ILE A 124 -0.35 7.05 3.81
CA ILE A 124 -1.71 6.51 3.97
C ILE A 124 -1.93 5.28 3.10
N ALA A 125 -1.39 5.26 1.87
CA ALA A 125 -1.51 4.12 0.97
C ALA A 125 -0.80 2.85 1.49
N LEU A 126 0.22 3.01 2.32
CA LEU A 126 0.97 1.90 2.92
C LEU A 126 0.33 1.34 4.20
N VAL A 127 -0.57 2.11 4.85
CA VAL A 127 -1.23 1.70 6.11
C VAL A 127 -1.90 0.33 6.02
N PRO A 128 -2.69 -0.02 4.98
CA PRO A 128 -3.34 -1.32 4.90
C PRO A 128 -2.35 -2.47 4.94
N ARG A 129 -1.26 -2.35 4.22
CA ARG A 129 -0.22 -3.36 4.16
C ARG A 129 0.38 -3.63 5.55
N TYR A 130 0.88 -2.59 6.21
CA TYR A 130 1.52 -2.76 7.53
C TYR A 130 0.55 -3.25 8.61
N PHE A 131 -0.71 -2.83 8.53
CA PHE A 131 -1.72 -3.33 9.44
C PHE A 131 -2.02 -4.81 9.23
N MET A 132 -2.11 -5.25 7.98
CA MET A 132 -2.30 -6.68 7.66
C MET A 132 -1.09 -7.52 8.07
N GLU A 133 0.12 -7.00 7.91
CA GLU A 133 1.34 -7.62 8.42
C GLU A 133 1.29 -7.80 9.95
N LEU A 134 0.93 -6.74 10.68
CA LEU A 134 0.78 -6.79 12.14
C LEU A 134 -0.29 -7.80 12.58
N LEU A 135 -1.42 -7.85 11.88
CA LEU A 135 -2.51 -8.78 12.15
C LEU A 135 -2.07 -10.23 11.88
N ALA A 136 -1.32 -10.48 10.81
CA ALA A 136 -0.79 -11.79 10.47
C ALA A 136 0.21 -12.28 11.53
N PHE A 137 1.19 -11.46 11.91
CA PHE A 137 2.14 -11.81 12.96
C PHE A 137 1.46 -11.99 14.33
N GLY A 138 0.52 -11.09 14.67
CA GLY A 138 -0.24 -11.18 15.91
C GLY A 138 -1.08 -12.45 15.99
N SER A 139 -1.75 -12.83 14.90
CA SER A 139 -2.53 -14.08 14.84
C SER A 139 -1.65 -15.32 14.95
N MET A 140 -0.46 -15.29 14.36
CA MET A 140 0.51 -16.39 14.46
C MET A 140 1.00 -16.56 15.90
N ILE A 141 1.36 -15.47 16.59
CA ILE A 141 1.76 -15.52 17.99
C ILE A 141 0.62 -16.04 18.87
N ALA A 142 -0.61 -15.56 18.65
CA ALA A 142 -1.79 -16.02 19.40
C ALA A 142 -2.05 -17.52 19.19
N LEU A 143 -1.89 -18.01 17.96
CA LEU A 143 -2.04 -19.42 17.63
C LEU A 143 -0.97 -20.28 18.34
N VAL A 144 0.27 -19.86 18.33
CA VAL A 144 1.38 -20.55 19.03
C VAL A 144 1.09 -20.64 20.54
N LEU A 145 0.68 -19.52 21.15
CA LEU A 145 0.33 -19.49 22.59
C LEU A 145 -0.86 -20.40 22.91
N TYR A 146 -1.87 -20.42 22.03
CA TYR A 146 -3.01 -21.33 22.17
C TYR A 146 -2.60 -22.80 22.10
N LEU A 147 -1.75 -23.17 21.13
CA LEU A 147 -1.25 -24.54 20.98
C LEU A 147 -0.41 -24.98 22.19
N ILE A 148 0.47 -24.13 22.69
CA ILE A 148 1.28 -24.44 23.90
C ILE A 148 0.38 -24.70 25.11
N LYS A 149 -0.66 -23.89 25.28
CA LYS A 149 -1.61 -24.05 26.41
C LYS A 149 -2.42 -25.34 26.28
N ASN A 150 -2.85 -25.70 25.07
CA ASN A 150 -3.74 -26.84 24.84
C ASN A 150 -3.01 -28.19 24.78
N SER A 151 -1.75 -28.20 24.33
CA SER A 151 -0.95 -29.42 24.13
C SER A 151 -0.08 -29.80 25.36
N GLN A 152 -0.32 -29.23 26.54
CA GLN A 152 0.44 -29.50 27.78
C GLN A 152 1.96 -29.45 27.57
N GLY A 153 2.47 -28.65 26.66
CA GLY A 153 3.89 -28.46 26.41
C GLY A 153 4.57 -29.55 25.57
N ASN A 154 3.82 -30.43 24.90
CA ASN A 154 4.41 -31.45 24.02
C ASN A 154 4.89 -30.82 22.72
N LEU A 155 6.15 -30.37 22.71
CA LEU A 155 6.80 -29.68 21.58
C LEU A 155 6.84 -30.51 20.30
N GLY A 156 6.87 -31.84 20.40
CA GLY A 156 6.94 -32.72 19.24
C GLY A 156 5.69 -32.67 18.34
N LEU A 157 4.51 -32.39 18.93
CA LEU A 157 3.26 -32.22 18.18
C LEU A 157 3.06 -30.77 17.71
N ILE A 158 3.64 -29.81 18.41
CA ILE A 158 3.45 -28.38 18.12
C ILE A 158 4.36 -27.90 16.99
N LEU A 159 5.62 -28.35 16.95
CA LEU A 159 6.63 -27.92 15.97
C LEU A 159 6.22 -28.09 14.50
N PRO A 160 5.66 -29.23 14.05
CA PRO A 160 5.20 -29.36 12.67
C PRO A 160 4.10 -28.39 12.30
N ILE A 161 3.14 -28.19 13.23
CA ILE A 161 2.01 -27.29 13.03
C ILE A 161 2.49 -25.84 12.89
N ILE A 162 3.34 -25.39 13.83
CA ILE A 162 3.93 -24.04 13.76
C ILE A 162 4.71 -23.84 12.46
N SER A 163 5.46 -24.84 11.99
CA SER A 163 6.24 -24.74 10.77
C SER A 163 5.38 -24.53 9.54
N VAL A 164 4.25 -25.23 9.44
CA VAL A 164 3.30 -25.07 8.32
C VAL A 164 2.68 -23.66 8.32
N TYR A 165 2.19 -23.18 9.47
CA TYR A 165 1.59 -21.86 9.58
C TYR A 165 2.62 -20.74 9.41
N ALA A 166 3.86 -20.92 9.89
CA ALA A 166 4.94 -19.97 9.67
C ALA A 166 5.30 -19.83 8.19
N LEU A 167 5.43 -20.97 7.49
CA LEU A 167 5.68 -20.97 6.04
C LEU A 167 4.52 -20.33 5.28
N ALA A 168 3.28 -20.67 5.63
CA ALA A 168 2.10 -20.06 5.02
C ALA A 168 2.08 -18.54 5.25
N GLY A 169 2.33 -18.08 6.49
CA GLY A 169 2.40 -16.65 6.81
C GLY A 169 3.49 -15.93 6.04
N MET A 170 4.73 -16.45 6.00
CA MET A 170 5.83 -15.84 5.25
C MET A 170 5.56 -15.75 3.73
N LYS A 171 4.82 -16.71 3.16
CA LYS A 171 4.50 -16.70 1.72
C LYS A 171 3.27 -15.85 1.39
N LEU A 172 2.31 -15.73 2.31
CA LEU A 172 1.12 -14.89 2.12
C LEU A 172 1.43 -13.40 2.32
N LEU A 173 2.33 -13.04 3.24
CA LEU A 173 2.70 -11.65 3.53
C LEU A 173 3.10 -10.83 2.28
N PRO A 174 4.00 -11.28 1.39
CA PRO A 174 4.34 -10.51 0.19
C PRO A 174 3.25 -10.57 -0.91
N ALA A 175 2.18 -11.35 -0.71
CA ALA A 175 1.08 -11.47 -1.68
C ALA A 175 -0.05 -10.45 -1.43
N ILE A 176 -0.09 -9.84 -0.26
CA ILE A 176 -1.00 -8.76 0.13
C ILE A 176 -0.37 -7.41 -0.21
#